data_c6b702a15ae06e99191850d610f7f1b5
#
_entry.id   c6b702a15ae06e99191850d610f7f1b5
#
_cell.length_a   1.000
_cell.length_b   1.000
_cell.length_c   1.000
_cell.angle_alpha   90.00
_cell.angle_beta   90.00
_cell.angle_gamma   90.00
#
_symmetry.space_group_name_H-M   'P 1'
#
loop_
_entity.id
_entity.type
_entity.pdbx_description
1 polymer ?
#
loop_
_entity_poly.entity_id
_entity_poly.type
_entity_poly.pdbx_seq_one_letter_code
_entity_poly.pdbx_strand_id
1 'polypeptide(L)'
;ELPGLTYLKMLCEQIPELEIVKTFNNPEKLLSDIPNLDFDLLISDIEMPGIDGLHLAEKLQDKLVIFCTAYKEYAAEAFNIDAVDYITKPVKLERLQKAVAKALERFEKSNSDKKFIQLNTDKGKTLLYFNKIQYVKTAASDSRDKTVLLTDGSFLNLKNVKFDTLLNELPDADFCRVNKKEIVAVKAIKFFNHNEIVLHHVEENSKNTTLILSETYRADFLKKVKL
;
A
#
# COMPACT_ATOMS: atom_id res chain seq x y z
N GLU A 1 17.43 21.39 10.23
CA GLU A 1 17.80 21.62 11.66
C GLU A 1 17.58 20.33 12.47
N LEU A 2 18.64 19.76 13.07
CA LEU A 2 18.57 18.50 13.83
C LEU A 2 17.49 18.46 14.93
N PRO A 3 17.28 19.54 15.75
CA PRO A 3 16.23 19.53 16.76
C PRO A 3 14.81 19.41 16.18
N GLY A 4 14.54 20.07 15.07
CA GLY A 4 13.24 20.04 14.40
C GLY A 4 12.93 18.66 13.80
N LEU A 5 13.92 18.01 13.20
CA LEU A 5 13.78 16.65 12.67
C LEU A 5 13.51 15.63 13.76
N THR A 6 14.26 15.73 14.88
CA THR A 6 14.06 14.85 16.04
C THR A 6 12.66 15.02 16.65
N TYR A 7 12.20 16.25 16.78
CA TYR A 7 10.86 16.56 17.29
C TYR A 7 9.77 16.01 16.36
N LEU A 8 9.88 16.24 15.04
CA LEU A 8 8.93 15.72 14.06
C LEU A 8 8.88 14.18 14.06
N LYS A 9 10.05 13.54 14.15
CA LYS A 9 10.15 12.08 14.29
C LYS A 9 9.39 11.60 15.53
N MET A 10 9.60 12.21 16.68
CA MET A 10 8.92 11.87 17.93
C MET A 10 7.39 12.03 17.83
N LEU A 11 6.89 13.00 17.08
CA LEU A 11 5.45 13.15 16.82
C LEU A 11 4.93 12.05 15.89
N CYS A 12 5.66 11.70 14.83
CA CYS A 12 5.28 10.62 13.92
C CYS A 12 5.21 9.26 14.62
N GLU A 13 6.15 8.98 15.53
CA GLU A 13 6.16 7.73 16.34
C GLU A 13 4.93 7.58 17.26
N GLN A 14 4.17 8.64 17.51
CA GLN A 14 2.93 8.61 18.29
C GLN A 14 1.68 8.35 17.42
N ILE A 15 1.84 8.25 16.11
CA ILE A 15 0.73 8.03 15.16
C ILE A 15 0.80 6.57 14.70
N PRO A 16 -0.13 5.70 15.12
CA PRO A 16 -0.06 4.25 14.86
C PRO A 16 -0.09 3.87 13.37
N GLU A 17 -0.64 4.75 12.54
CA GLU A 17 -0.77 4.57 11.09
C GLU A 17 0.54 4.83 10.33
N LEU A 18 1.58 5.36 11.00
CA LEU A 18 2.88 5.68 10.41
C LEU A 18 3.95 4.69 10.82
N GLU A 19 4.70 4.21 9.83
CA GLU A 19 5.99 3.56 10.01
C GLU A 19 7.09 4.45 9.43
N ILE A 20 8.09 4.80 10.25
CA ILE A 20 9.20 5.66 9.81
C ILE A 20 10.25 4.81 9.11
N VAL A 21 10.25 4.82 7.80
CA VAL A 21 11.25 4.11 6.98
C VAL A 21 12.64 4.71 7.17
N LYS A 22 12.76 6.04 7.05
CA LYS A 22 14.04 6.75 7.19
C LYS A 22 13.85 8.24 7.45
N THR A 23 14.81 8.85 8.13
CA THR A 23 14.88 10.31 8.33
C THR A 23 16.09 10.90 7.63
N PHE A 24 15.94 12.08 7.03
CA PHE A 24 16.99 12.79 6.31
C PHE A 24 17.11 14.21 6.81
N ASN A 25 18.33 14.69 6.96
CA ASN A 25 18.66 16.08 7.26
C ASN A 25 19.24 16.83 6.04
N ASN A 26 19.28 16.15 4.91
CA ASN A 26 19.81 16.66 3.64
C ASN A 26 18.95 16.15 2.48
N PRO A 27 18.35 17.03 1.63
CA PRO A 27 17.50 16.64 0.52
C PRO A 27 18.26 15.92 -0.61
N GLU A 28 19.53 16.23 -0.85
CA GLU A 28 20.34 15.56 -1.88
C GLU A 28 20.56 14.09 -1.53
N LYS A 29 20.78 13.81 -0.23
CA LYS A 29 20.92 12.43 0.25
C LYS A 29 19.61 11.66 0.14
N LEU A 30 18.46 12.29 0.40
CA LEU A 30 17.17 11.66 0.13
C LEU A 30 17.04 11.30 -1.35
N LEU A 31 17.32 12.25 -2.27
CA LEU A 31 17.20 12.00 -3.72
C LEU A 31 18.11 10.85 -4.19
N SER A 32 19.33 10.74 -3.64
CA SER A 32 20.21 9.62 -3.98
C SER A 32 19.73 8.27 -3.49
N ASP A 33 19.01 8.24 -2.36
CA ASP A 33 18.53 7.01 -1.72
C ASP A 33 17.16 6.56 -2.25
N ILE A 34 16.36 7.46 -2.85
CA ILE A 34 15.00 7.18 -3.38
C ILE A 34 14.89 5.87 -4.17
N PRO A 35 15.82 5.53 -5.11
CA PRO A 35 15.70 4.29 -5.88
C PRO A 35 15.71 3.00 -5.02
N ASN A 36 16.20 3.11 -3.78
CA ASN A 36 16.33 1.99 -2.85
C ASN A 36 15.36 2.08 -1.67
N LEU A 37 14.47 3.09 -1.65
CA LEU A 37 13.51 3.32 -0.57
C LEU A 37 12.09 2.98 -1.03
N ASP A 38 11.43 2.15 -0.26
CA ASP A 38 9.99 1.90 -0.41
C ASP A 38 9.26 2.70 0.68
N PHE A 39 8.50 3.72 0.26
CA PHE A 39 7.72 4.59 1.14
C PHE A 39 6.54 5.20 0.39
N ASP A 40 5.50 5.60 1.12
CA ASP A 40 4.27 6.15 0.55
C ASP A 40 4.13 7.64 0.79
N LEU A 41 4.65 8.13 1.91
CA LEU A 41 4.49 9.51 2.39
C LEU A 41 5.84 10.16 2.71
N LEU A 42 6.04 11.37 2.17
CA LEU A 42 7.11 12.28 2.58
C LEU A 42 6.53 13.38 3.49
N ILE A 43 7.14 13.59 4.65
CA ILE A 43 6.90 14.77 5.49
C ILE A 43 8.16 15.62 5.46
N SER A 44 8.10 16.81 4.87
CA SER A 44 9.26 17.65 4.60
C SER A 44 9.07 19.09 5.03
N ASP A 45 10.16 19.76 5.40
CA ASP A 45 10.20 21.22 5.37
C ASP A 45 10.25 21.70 3.92
N ILE A 46 9.85 22.93 3.69
CA ILE A 46 10.00 23.60 2.38
C ILE A 46 11.38 24.25 2.32
N GLU A 47 11.74 25.06 3.32
CA GLU A 47 13.04 25.72 3.31
C GLU A 47 14.14 24.80 3.83
N MET A 48 14.92 24.30 2.88
CA MET A 48 16.10 23.47 3.16
C MET A 48 17.28 23.97 2.34
N PRO A 49 18.53 23.86 2.86
CA PRO A 49 19.73 24.19 2.10
C PRO A 49 19.85 23.33 0.84
N GLY A 50 20.16 23.97 -0.29
CA GLY A 50 20.36 23.30 -1.58
C GLY A 50 19.08 23.16 -2.38
N ILE A 51 18.35 22.07 -2.21
CA ILE A 51 17.07 21.81 -2.89
C ILE A 51 15.93 22.08 -1.89
N ASP A 52 15.01 22.98 -2.23
CA ASP A 52 13.84 23.19 -1.40
C ASP A 52 12.82 22.04 -1.48
N GLY A 53 11.89 22.01 -0.51
CA GLY A 53 10.91 20.95 -0.39
C GLY A 53 9.91 20.89 -1.55
N LEU A 54 9.61 22.03 -2.22
CA LEU A 54 8.70 22.07 -3.37
C LEU A 54 9.33 21.38 -4.57
N HIS A 55 10.56 21.71 -4.92
CA HIS A 55 11.31 21.03 -5.98
C HIS A 55 11.55 19.55 -5.68
N LEU A 56 11.71 19.21 -4.39
CA LEU A 56 11.82 17.80 -3.98
C LEU A 56 10.51 17.06 -4.26
N ALA A 57 9.36 17.64 -3.91
CA ALA A 57 8.04 17.05 -4.14
C ALA A 57 7.72 16.89 -5.63
N GLU A 58 8.08 17.86 -6.48
CA GLU A 58 7.91 17.76 -7.93
C GLU A 58 8.63 16.54 -8.54
N LYS A 59 9.76 16.13 -7.94
CA LYS A 59 10.51 14.93 -8.37
C LYS A 59 9.89 13.62 -7.83
N LEU A 60 8.93 13.71 -6.92
CA LEU A 60 8.28 12.58 -6.22
C LEU A 60 6.79 12.48 -6.57
N GLN A 61 6.43 12.67 -7.84
CA GLN A 61 5.04 12.74 -8.33
C GLN A 61 4.13 11.57 -7.91
N ASP A 62 4.72 10.40 -7.64
CA ASP A 62 3.99 9.21 -7.22
C ASP A 62 3.87 9.05 -5.69
N LYS A 63 4.36 10.03 -4.91
CA LYS A 63 4.38 9.98 -3.45
C LYS A 63 3.49 11.06 -2.85
N LEU A 64 2.87 10.73 -1.73
CA LEU A 64 2.12 11.71 -0.96
C LEU A 64 3.08 12.64 -0.22
N VAL A 65 2.76 13.94 -0.16
CA VAL A 65 3.62 14.92 0.50
C VAL A 65 2.83 15.75 1.50
N ILE A 66 3.36 15.89 2.71
CA ILE A 66 2.91 16.84 3.73
C ILE A 66 4.06 17.80 4.01
N PHE A 67 3.81 19.10 3.90
CA PHE A 67 4.80 20.09 4.27
C PHE A 67 4.66 20.56 5.71
N CYS A 68 5.81 20.72 6.39
CA CYS A 68 5.91 21.28 7.74
C CYS A 68 6.91 22.44 7.73
N THR A 69 6.47 23.71 7.65
CA THR A 69 7.33 24.87 7.47
C THR A 69 6.99 26.02 8.42
N ALA A 70 7.93 26.93 8.65
CA ALA A 70 7.70 28.15 9.42
C ALA A 70 6.93 29.22 8.62
N TYR A 71 6.94 29.15 7.33
CA TYR A 71 6.44 30.17 6.41
C TYR A 71 5.01 29.85 5.97
N LYS A 72 4.16 30.87 5.80
CA LYS A 72 2.75 30.70 5.39
C LYS A 72 2.55 30.98 3.90
N GLU A 73 3.45 31.69 3.30
CA GLU A 73 3.42 32.17 1.90
C GLU A 73 3.45 31.06 0.88
N TYR A 74 4.08 29.92 1.16
CA TYR A 74 4.19 28.80 0.24
C TYR A 74 2.95 27.89 0.16
N ALA A 75 1.85 28.28 0.81
CA ALA A 75 0.65 27.46 0.80
C ALA A 75 0.01 27.33 -0.60
N ALA A 76 0.11 28.36 -1.43
CA ALA A 76 -0.38 28.34 -2.80
C ALA A 76 0.46 27.42 -3.70
N GLU A 77 1.78 27.48 -3.58
CA GLU A 77 2.72 26.63 -4.31
C GLU A 77 2.55 25.16 -3.89
N ALA A 78 2.43 24.89 -2.59
CA ALA A 78 2.15 23.55 -2.08
C ALA A 78 0.83 22.97 -2.63
N PHE A 79 -0.20 23.81 -2.80
CA PHE A 79 -1.45 23.43 -3.43
C PHE A 79 -1.28 23.09 -4.92
N ASN A 80 -0.48 23.88 -5.66
CA ASN A 80 -0.24 23.68 -7.10
C ASN A 80 0.46 22.36 -7.41
N ILE A 81 1.27 21.83 -6.49
CA ILE A 81 1.93 20.51 -6.62
C ILE A 81 1.14 19.38 -5.97
N ASP A 82 -0.14 19.58 -5.66
CA ASP A 82 -1.05 18.61 -5.06
C ASP A 82 -0.56 18.01 -3.73
N ALA A 83 0.12 18.80 -2.89
CA ALA A 83 0.47 18.37 -1.55
C ALA A 83 -0.78 17.93 -0.77
N VAL A 84 -0.67 16.88 0.03
CA VAL A 84 -1.79 16.38 0.85
C VAL A 84 -2.21 17.41 1.88
N ASP A 85 -1.23 18.03 2.52
CA ASP A 85 -1.48 19.05 3.53
C ASP A 85 -0.26 19.94 3.76
N TYR A 86 -0.50 21.03 4.46
CA TYR A 86 0.46 22.05 4.80
C TYR A 86 0.33 22.43 6.27
N ILE A 87 1.41 22.28 7.05
CA ILE A 87 1.43 22.49 8.48
C ILE A 87 2.42 23.58 8.82
N THR A 88 1.96 24.66 9.48
CA THR A 88 2.86 25.69 9.99
C THR A 88 3.50 25.27 11.30
N LYS A 89 4.81 25.49 11.43
CA LYS A 89 5.53 25.29 12.70
C LYS A 89 5.08 26.33 13.75
N PRO A 90 4.99 25.95 15.03
CA PRO A 90 5.35 24.65 15.61
C PRO A 90 4.31 23.56 15.29
N VAL A 91 4.79 22.40 14.89
CA VAL A 91 3.93 21.25 14.56
C VAL A 91 3.32 20.70 15.85
N LYS A 92 1.98 20.64 15.89
CA LYS A 92 1.23 20.01 17.00
C LYS A 92 0.79 18.61 16.60
N LEU A 93 0.80 17.66 17.54
CA LEU A 93 0.41 16.27 17.29
C LEU A 93 -0.97 16.16 16.62
N GLU A 94 -1.99 16.83 17.19
CA GLU A 94 -3.35 16.82 16.65
C GLU A 94 -3.44 17.34 15.20
N ARG A 95 -2.59 18.32 14.85
CA ARG A 95 -2.55 18.87 13.49
C ARG A 95 -1.88 17.90 12.51
N LEU A 96 -0.82 17.22 12.97
CA LEU A 96 -0.13 16.18 12.20
C LEU A 96 -1.05 14.98 11.98
N GLN A 97 -1.76 14.51 13.01
CA GLN A 97 -2.75 13.42 12.88
C GLN A 97 -3.81 13.71 11.82
N LYS A 98 -4.34 14.95 11.78
CA LYS A 98 -5.30 15.35 10.73
C LYS A 98 -4.71 15.31 9.33
N ALA A 99 -3.45 15.69 9.17
CA ALA A 99 -2.76 15.64 7.88
C ALA A 99 -2.49 14.19 7.44
N VAL A 100 -2.10 13.34 8.38
CA VAL A 100 -1.89 11.90 8.14
C VAL A 100 -3.22 11.22 7.77
N ALA A 101 -4.32 11.54 8.44
CA ALA A 101 -5.64 11.01 8.07
C ALA A 101 -6.02 11.35 6.61
N LYS A 102 -5.76 12.60 6.16
CA LYS A 102 -5.96 12.98 4.74
C LYS A 102 -5.03 12.18 3.81
N ALA A 103 -3.78 11.94 4.23
CA ALA A 103 -2.85 11.13 3.45
C ALA A 103 -3.34 9.70 3.29
N LEU A 104 -3.87 9.10 4.36
CA LEU A 104 -4.48 7.76 4.33
C LEU A 104 -5.68 7.71 3.38
N GLU A 105 -6.60 8.66 3.46
CA GLU A 105 -7.74 8.73 2.54
C GLU A 105 -7.31 8.81 1.07
N ARG A 106 -6.29 9.62 0.75
CA ARG A 106 -5.73 9.70 -0.62
C ARG A 106 -5.03 8.41 -1.03
N PHE A 107 -4.28 7.78 -0.14
CA PHE A 107 -3.60 6.52 -0.37
C PHE A 107 -4.59 5.39 -0.67
N GLU A 108 -5.62 5.23 0.15
CA GLU A 108 -6.67 4.24 -0.03
C GLU A 108 -7.43 4.46 -1.35
N LYS A 109 -7.78 5.72 -1.66
CA LYS A 109 -8.45 6.06 -2.91
C LYS A 109 -7.57 5.77 -4.13
N SER A 110 -6.32 6.16 -4.11
CA SER A 110 -5.35 5.86 -5.19
C SER A 110 -5.20 4.35 -5.41
N ASN A 111 -5.16 3.56 -4.34
CA ASN A 111 -5.11 2.10 -4.43
C ASN A 111 -6.45 1.49 -4.91
N SER A 112 -7.59 2.07 -4.54
CA SER A 112 -8.90 1.64 -5.05
C SER A 112 -9.11 1.95 -6.53
N ASP A 113 -8.48 3.00 -7.05
CA ASP A 113 -8.56 3.38 -8.46
C ASP A 113 -7.61 2.56 -9.36
N LYS A 114 -6.58 1.92 -8.80
CA LYS A 114 -5.78 0.93 -9.53
C LYS A 114 -6.65 -0.26 -9.90
N LYS A 115 -6.79 -0.53 -11.20
CA LYS A 115 -7.57 -1.66 -11.71
C LYS A 115 -6.73 -2.89 -12.01
N PHE A 116 -5.42 -2.76 -12.06
CA PHE A 116 -4.48 -3.82 -12.38
C PHE A 116 -3.08 -3.54 -11.81
N ILE A 117 -2.27 -4.60 -11.73
CA ILE A 117 -0.83 -4.53 -11.50
C ILE A 117 -0.07 -5.18 -12.65
N GLN A 118 1.15 -4.73 -12.90
CA GLN A 118 2.05 -5.37 -13.88
C GLN A 118 3.00 -6.31 -13.16
N LEU A 119 2.98 -7.59 -13.55
CA LEU A 119 3.79 -8.64 -12.94
C LEU A 119 4.52 -9.48 -14.00
N ASN A 120 5.60 -10.13 -13.58
CA ASN A 120 6.32 -11.10 -14.40
C ASN A 120 5.66 -12.48 -14.31
N THR A 121 5.53 -13.14 -15.45
CA THR A 121 5.03 -14.51 -15.56
C THR A 121 6.06 -15.41 -16.28
N ASP A 122 5.77 -16.69 -16.35
CA ASP A 122 6.53 -17.65 -17.17
C ASP A 122 6.50 -17.32 -18.68
N LYS A 123 5.54 -16.50 -19.12
CA LYS A 123 5.34 -16.08 -20.52
C LYS A 123 5.74 -14.63 -20.81
N GLY A 124 6.31 -13.93 -19.83
CA GLY A 124 6.67 -12.51 -19.91
C GLY A 124 5.89 -11.63 -18.93
N LYS A 125 5.77 -10.33 -19.22
CA LYS A 125 5.01 -9.39 -18.37
C LYS A 125 3.52 -9.48 -18.66
N THR A 126 2.70 -9.38 -17.62
CA THR A 126 1.23 -9.35 -17.70
C THR A 126 0.65 -8.17 -16.94
N LEU A 127 -0.53 -7.72 -17.37
CA LEU A 127 -1.40 -6.84 -16.58
C LEU A 127 -2.44 -7.71 -15.88
N LEU A 128 -2.32 -7.84 -14.56
CA LEU A 128 -3.25 -8.63 -13.75
C LEU A 128 -4.34 -7.71 -13.21
N TYR A 129 -5.54 -7.77 -13.79
CA TYR A 129 -6.69 -6.98 -13.37
C TYR A 129 -7.30 -7.53 -12.09
N PHE A 130 -7.49 -6.68 -11.07
CA PHE A 130 -7.98 -7.08 -9.76
C PHE A 130 -9.36 -7.73 -9.80
N ASN A 131 -10.24 -7.23 -10.67
CA ASN A 131 -11.57 -7.80 -10.86
C ASN A 131 -11.57 -9.19 -11.52
N LYS A 132 -10.44 -9.66 -12.03
CA LYS A 132 -10.28 -11.00 -12.61
C LYS A 132 -9.71 -12.02 -11.65
N ILE A 133 -9.20 -11.60 -10.49
CA ILE A 133 -8.60 -12.50 -9.51
C ILE A 133 -9.69 -13.14 -8.66
N GLN A 134 -9.65 -14.47 -8.53
CA GLN A 134 -10.42 -15.22 -7.53
C GLN A 134 -9.59 -15.53 -6.28
N TYR A 135 -8.42 -16.16 -6.47
CA TYR A 135 -7.47 -16.35 -5.38
C TYR A 135 -6.04 -16.50 -5.91
N VAL A 136 -5.08 -16.33 -5.02
CA VAL A 136 -3.65 -16.51 -5.28
C VAL A 136 -3.10 -17.52 -4.29
N LYS A 137 -2.33 -18.50 -4.79
CA LYS A 137 -1.64 -19.49 -3.93
C LYS A 137 -0.16 -19.57 -4.25
N THR A 138 0.61 -20.10 -3.31
CA THR A 138 2.00 -20.50 -3.57
C THR A 138 2.02 -21.57 -4.65
N ALA A 139 2.86 -21.40 -5.67
CA ALA A 139 2.99 -22.39 -6.75
C ALA A 139 3.61 -23.70 -6.21
N ALA A 140 3.16 -24.82 -6.77
CA ALA A 140 3.66 -26.14 -6.34
C ALA A 140 5.11 -26.39 -6.77
N SER A 141 5.55 -25.78 -7.86
CA SER A 141 6.89 -25.97 -8.45
C SER A 141 7.99 -25.18 -7.73
N ASP A 142 7.68 -23.96 -7.25
CA ASP A 142 8.64 -23.09 -6.55
C ASP A 142 7.88 -22.20 -5.57
N SER A 143 8.32 -22.17 -4.31
CA SER A 143 7.69 -21.37 -3.26
C SER A 143 7.80 -19.86 -3.47
N ARG A 144 8.76 -19.39 -4.27
CA ARG A 144 8.92 -17.99 -4.67
C ARG A 144 7.87 -17.55 -5.68
N ASP A 145 7.33 -18.51 -6.47
CA ASP A 145 6.32 -18.26 -7.48
C ASP A 145 4.90 -18.35 -6.89
N LYS A 146 3.94 -17.70 -7.54
CA LYS A 146 2.53 -17.74 -7.16
C LYS A 146 1.68 -18.15 -8.34
N THR A 147 0.65 -18.94 -8.09
CA THR A 147 -0.39 -19.29 -9.07
C THR A 147 -1.65 -18.50 -8.74
N VAL A 148 -2.17 -17.77 -9.70
CA VAL A 148 -3.43 -17.02 -9.63
C VAL A 148 -4.51 -17.82 -10.34
N LEU A 149 -5.66 -18.04 -9.71
CA LEU A 149 -6.89 -18.46 -10.38
C LEU A 149 -7.68 -17.22 -10.80
N LEU A 150 -8.03 -17.15 -12.06
CA LEU A 150 -8.83 -16.06 -12.62
C LEU A 150 -10.32 -16.43 -12.68
N THR A 151 -11.17 -15.42 -12.83
CA THR A 151 -12.64 -15.56 -12.86
C THR A 151 -13.15 -16.35 -14.08
N ASP A 152 -12.34 -16.52 -15.11
CA ASP A 152 -12.63 -17.35 -16.28
C ASP A 152 -12.14 -18.80 -16.14
N GLY A 153 -11.63 -19.19 -14.98
CA GLY A 153 -11.08 -20.52 -14.69
C GLY A 153 -9.64 -20.73 -15.11
N SER A 154 -9.04 -19.79 -15.80
CA SER A 154 -7.65 -19.90 -16.22
C SER A 154 -6.69 -19.67 -15.07
N PHE A 155 -5.48 -20.22 -15.18
CA PHE A 155 -4.39 -20.04 -14.23
C PHE A 155 -3.27 -19.21 -14.83
N LEU A 156 -2.70 -18.34 -14.00
CA LEU A 156 -1.56 -17.51 -14.31
C LEU A 156 -0.44 -17.77 -13.30
N ASN A 157 0.78 -18.03 -13.77
CA ASN A 157 1.94 -18.25 -12.92
C ASN A 157 2.78 -16.98 -12.82
N LEU A 158 2.80 -16.37 -11.66
CA LEU A 158 3.60 -15.19 -11.33
C LEU A 158 5.00 -15.61 -10.87
N LYS A 159 6.02 -14.96 -11.39
CA LYS A 159 7.42 -15.27 -11.09
C LYS A 159 7.97 -14.36 -10.00
N ASN A 160 8.59 -14.98 -8.99
CA ASN A 160 9.37 -14.33 -7.94
C ASN A 160 8.60 -13.20 -7.21
N VAL A 161 7.37 -13.49 -6.76
CA VAL A 161 6.49 -12.54 -6.07
C VAL A 161 6.28 -12.97 -4.61
N LYS A 162 6.46 -12.04 -3.66
CA LYS A 162 6.12 -12.25 -2.25
C LYS A 162 4.64 -11.88 -2.01
N PHE A 163 3.97 -12.58 -1.07
CA PHE A 163 2.59 -12.25 -0.72
C PHE A 163 2.44 -10.84 -0.13
N ASP A 164 3.40 -10.41 0.68
CA ASP A 164 3.34 -9.09 1.31
C ASP A 164 3.46 -7.98 0.26
N THR A 165 4.38 -8.12 -0.72
CA THR A 165 4.47 -7.21 -1.87
C THR A 165 3.18 -7.19 -2.69
N LEU A 166 2.57 -8.37 -2.91
CA LEU A 166 1.34 -8.48 -3.68
C LEU A 166 0.16 -7.82 -2.94
N LEU A 167 0.05 -8.02 -1.62
CA LEU A 167 -1.00 -7.41 -0.80
C LEU A 167 -0.92 -5.89 -0.75
N ASN A 168 0.29 -5.32 -0.73
CA ASN A 168 0.47 -3.86 -0.78
C ASN A 168 -0.01 -3.23 -2.10
N GLU A 169 -0.05 -4.01 -3.19
CA GLU A 169 -0.52 -3.55 -4.49
C GLU A 169 -2.01 -3.85 -4.74
N LEU A 170 -2.57 -4.84 -4.05
CA LEU A 170 -3.98 -5.21 -4.18
C LEU A 170 -4.86 -4.27 -3.31
N PRO A 171 -6.07 -3.89 -3.77
CA PRO A 171 -7.02 -3.14 -2.96
C PRO A 171 -7.32 -3.87 -1.66
N ASP A 172 -7.02 -3.25 -0.52
CA ASP A 172 -7.13 -3.88 0.81
C ASP A 172 -8.55 -4.35 1.13
N ALA A 173 -9.57 -3.58 0.73
CA ALA A 173 -10.97 -3.96 0.93
C ALA A 173 -11.39 -5.22 0.17
N ASP A 174 -10.74 -5.52 -0.97
CA ASP A 174 -11.15 -6.57 -1.90
C ASP A 174 -10.41 -7.89 -1.71
N PHE A 175 -9.29 -7.89 -1.00
CA PHE A 175 -8.43 -9.05 -0.86
C PHE A 175 -8.07 -9.34 0.59
N CYS A 176 -7.98 -10.62 0.93
CA CYS A 176 -7.62 -11.06 2.27
C CYS A 176 -6.64 -12.23 2.23
N ARG A 177 -5.58 -12.16 3.04
CA ARG A 177 -4.72 -13.31 3.29
C ARG A 177 -5.41 -14.26 4.27
N VAL A 178 -5.55 -15.52 3.91
CA VAL A 178 -6.30 -16.50 4.70
C VAL A 178 -5.40 -17.51 5.39
N ASN A 179 -4.17 -17.68 4.88
CA ASN A 179 -3.10 -18.47 5.50
C ASN A 179 -1.74 -18.10 4.93
N LYS A 180 -0.68 -18.80 5.33
CA LYS A 180 0.70 -18.53 4.86
C LYS A 180 0.89 -18.69 3.35
N LYS A 181 -0.01 -19.42 2.66
CA LYS A 181 0.14 -19.82 1.26
C LYS A 181 -0.92 -19.27 0.33
N GLU A 182 -1.94 -18.53 0.83
CA GLU A 182 -3.11 -18.16 0.04
C GLU A 182 -3.66 -16.79 0.38
N ILE A 183 -4.06 -16.06 -0.67
CA ILE A 183 -4.84 -14.81 -0.65
C ILE A 183 -6.12 -15.06 -1.44
N VAL A 184 -7.26 -14.58 -0.95
CA VAL A 184 -8.57 -14.71 -1.60
C VAL A 184 -9.15 -13.32 -1.92
N ALA A 185 -9.82 -13.20 -3.06
CA ALA A 185 -10.69 -12.06 -3.33
C ALA A 185 -11.99 -12.22 -2.55
N VAL A 186 -12.39 -11.21 -1.78
CA VAL A 186 -13.61 -11.26 -0.92
C VAL A 186 -14.84 -11.61 -1.75
N LYS A 187 -14.99 -11.02 -2.94
CA LYS A 187 -16.08 -11.31 -3.88
C LYS A 187 -16.13 -12.74 -4.42
N ALA A 188 -15.03 -13.50 -4.34
CA ALA A 188 -14.98 -14.89 -4.77
C ALA A 188 -15.50 -15.87 -3.71
N ILE A 189 -15.76 -15.40 -2.49
CA ILE A 189 -16.22 -16.20 -1.37
C ILE A 189 -17.70 -16.53 -1.54
N LYS A 190 -18.03 -17.82 -1.60
CA LYS A 190 -19.41 -18.31 -1.64
C LYS A 190 -19.98 -18.45 -0.22
N PHE A 191 -19.23 -19.10 0.66
CA PHE A 191 -19.49 -19.19 2.10
C PHE A 191 -18.20 -19.54 2.84
N PHE A 192 -18.21 -19.34 4.15
CA PHE A 192 -17.09 -19.70 5.02
C PHE A 192 -17.61 -20.19 6.38
N ASN A 193 -16.78 -20.97 7.05
CA ASN A 193 -16.98 -21.41 8.43
C ASN A 193 -15.74 -21.10 9.28
N HIS A 194 -15.63 -21.77 10.43
CA HIS A 194 -14.52 -21.55 11.36
C HIS A 194 -13.14 -21.81 10.75
N ASN A 195 -12.99 -22.81 9.89
CA ASN A 195 -11.72 -23.30 9.36
C ASN A 195 -11.58 -23.24 7.85
N GLU A 196 -12.67 -23.02 7.13
CA GLU A 196 -12.70 -23.17 5.67
C GLU A 196 -13.43 -22.03 4.99
N ILE A 197 -12.95 -21.72 3.80
CA ILE A 197 -13.55 -20.74 2.87
C ILE A 197 -13.81 -21.48 1.57
N VAL A 198 -15.05 -21.47 1.12
CA VAL A 198 -15.47 -22.09 -0.15
C VAL A 198 -15.71 -21.00 -1.17
N LEU A 199 -15.12 -21.14 -2.36
CA LEU A 199 -15.21 -20.16 -3.43
C LEU A 199 -16.39 -20.45 -4.37
N HIS A 200 -16.87 -19.42 -5.07
CA HIS A 200 -17.79 -19.60 -6.19
C HIS A 200 -17.15 -20.45 -7.28
N HIS A 201 -17.92 -21.33 -7.90
CA HIS A 201 -17.47 -22.11 -9.05
C HIS A 201 -17.23 -21.24 -10.27
N VAL A 202 -16.24 -21.61 -11.08
CA VAL A 202 -16.01 -21.04 -12.41
C VAL A 202 -16.78 -21.84 -13.46
N GLU A 203 -16.98 -23.15 -13.24
CA GLU A 203 -17.75 -24.04 -14.12
C GLU A 203 -18.70 -24.93 -13.29
N GLU A 204 -19.91 -25.21 -13.80
CA GLU A 204 -20.96 -25.99 -13.11
C GLU A 204 -20.54 -27.40 -12.71
N ASN A 205 -19.51 -27.99 -13.31
CA ASN A 205 -19.03 -29.35 -13.07
C ASN A 205 -17.68 -29.46 -12.34
N SER A 206 -17.07 -28.35 -11.86
CA SER A 206 -15.81 -28.40 -11.15
C SER A 206 -16.01 -28.56 -9.64
N LYS A 207 -15.09 -29.29 -8.95
CA LYS A 207 -15.11 -29.42 -7.49
C LYS A 207 -14.94 -28.05 -6.84
N ASN A 208 -15.70 -27.80 -5.75
CA ASN A 208 -15.56 -26.58 -4.95
C ASN A 208 -14.08 -26.38 -4.55
N THR A 209 -13.53 -25.20 -4.86
CA THR A 209 -12.23 -24.83 -4.31
C THR A 209 -12.42 -24.41 -2.87
N THR A 210 -11.83 -25.17 -1.94
CA THR A 210 -11.86 -24.90 -0.52
C THR A 210 -10.48 -24.47 -0.05
N LEU A 211 -10.40 -23.32 0.63
CA LEU A 211 -9.20 -22.77 1.23
C LEU A 211 -9.27 -22.94 2.75
N ILE A 212 -8.11 -23.10 3.40
CA ILE A 212 -8.03 -23.19 4.85
C ILE A 212 -7.89 -21.79 5.45
N LEU A 213 -8.78 -21.41 6.35
CA LEU A 213 -8.67 -20.19 7.15
C LEU A 213 -7.89 -20.49 8.43
N SER A 214 -6.63 -20.06 8.47
CA SER A 214 -5.80 -20.27 9.66
C SER A 214 -6.08 -19.24 10.74
N GLU A 215 -5.90 -19.62 12.00
CA GLU A 215 -6.17 -18.80 13.19
C GLU A 215 -5.51 -17.43 13.15
N THR A 216 -4.24 -17.38 12.72
CA THR A 216 -3.43 -16.13 12.63
C THR A 216 -4.08 -15.07 11.74
N TYR A 217 -4.80 -15.47 10.68
CA TYR A 217 -5.38 -14.54 9.69
C TYR A 217 -6.88 -14.34 9.87
N ARG A 218 -7.51 -15.06 10.81
CA ARG A 218 -8.95 -15.02 11.00
C ARG A 218 -9.48 -13.66 11.42
N ALA A 219 -8.80 -12.98 12.34
CA ALA A 219 -9.27 -11.68 12.84
C ALA A 219 -9.37 -10.66 11.70
N ASP A 220 -8.35 -10.59 10.85
CA ASP A 220 -8.33 -9.69 9.69
C ASP A 220 -9.35 -10.09 8.62
N PHE A 221 -9.49 -11.40 8.37
CA PHE A 221 -10.52 -11.93 7.48
C PHE A 221 -11.92 -11.50 7.92
N LEU A 222 -12.26 -11.71 9.21
CA LEU A 222 -13.57 -11.35 9.73
C LEU A 222 -13.86 -9.84 9.70
N LYS A 223 -12.84 -8.98 9.83
CA LYS A 223 -13.01 -7.54 9.64
C LYS A 223 -13.41 -7.19 8.21
N LYS A 224 -12.83 -7.87 7.21
CA LYS A 224 -13.04 -7.59 5.78
C LYS A 224 -14.37 -8.16 5.25
N VAL A 225 -14.87 -9.26 5.81
CA VAL A 225 -16.15 -9.86 5.38
C VAL A 225 -17.35 -9.43 6.22
N LYS A 226 -17.14 -8.71 7.32
CA LYS A 226 -18.23 -8.06 8.06
C LYS A 226 -18.54 -6.74 7.38
N LEU A 227 -19.68 -6.72 6.72
CA LEU A 227 -20.40 -5.51 6.33
C LEU A 227 -20.95 -4.78 7.54
#